data_b490f64e6de3983a09ec1dec023f4b8b
#
_entry.id   b490f64e6de3983a09ec1dec023f4b8b
#
_cell.length_a   1.000
_cell.length_b   1.000
_cell.length_c   1.000
_cell.angle_alpha   90.00
_cell.angle_beta   90.00
_cell.angle_gamma   90.00
#
_symmetry.space_group_name_H-M   'P 1'
#
loop_
_entity.id
_entity.type
_entity.pdbx_description
1 polymer ?
#
loop_
_entity_poly.entity_id
_entity_poly.type
_entity_poly.pdbx_seq_one_letter_code
_entity_poly.pdbx_strand_id
1 'polypeptide(L)'
;MNRIILASHGGLSAGMKDTVQMILGELPNLYALATLRDETEPITVAARRLLDGFAAEDAVYIVTDVMGGSVNNEMLTLLPEYPAVHLICGM
;
A
#
# COMPACT_ATOMS: atom_id res chain seq x y z
N MET A 1 9.33 -12.15 -6.19
CA MET A 1 9.09 -11.84 -4.76
C MET A 1 7.72 -11.23 -4.60
N ASN A 2 7.02 -11.58 -3.54
CA ASN A 2 5.75 -10.93 -3.21
C ASN A 2 6.01 -9.63 -2.48
N ARG A 3 5.35 -8.55 -2.92
CA ARG A 3 5.42 -7.23 -2.28
C ARG A 3 4.05 -6.87 -1.74
N ILE A 4 4.01 -6.37 -0.50
CA ILE A 4 2.75 -6.02 0.17
C ILE A 4 2.82 -4.55 0.57
N ILE A 5 1.85 -3.77 0.10
CA ILE A 5 1.72 -2.35 0.45
C ILE A 5 0.45 -2.20 1.28
N LEU A 6 0.61 -1.73 2.51
CA LEU A 6 -0.51 -1.37 3.38
C LEU A 6 -0.78 0.12 3.18
N ALA A 7 -1.99 0.47 2.76
CA ALA A 7 -2.35 1.86 2.45
C ALA A 7 -3.58 2.25 3.25
N SER A 8 -3.51 3.35 4.00
CA SER A 8 -4.58 3.76 4.90
C SER A 8 -4.66 5.26 5.08
N HIS A 9 -5.73 5.70 5.73
CA HIS A 9 -5.81 7.03 6.33
C HIS A 9 -5.01 7.02 7.64
N GLY A 10 -4.33 8.12 7.92
CA GLY A 10 -3.62 8.29 9.19
C GLY A 10 -2.58 7.22 9.46
N GLY A 11 -2.37 6.90 10.72
CA GLY A 11 -1.32 5.99 11.17
C GLY A 11 -1.63 4.50 11.15
N LEU A 12 -2.79 4.09 10.61
CA LEU A 12 -3.21 2.68 10.66
C LEU A 12 -2.23 1.76 9.93
N SER A 13 -1.83 2.12 8.71
CA SER A 13 -0.91 1.29 7.92
C SER A 13 0.45 1.14 8.58
N ALA A 14 1.00 2.23 9.11
CA ALA A 14 2.28 2.19 9.82
C ALA A 14 2.19 1.35 11.08
N GLY A 15 1.10 1.47 11.84
CA GLY A 15 0.87 0.67 13.04
C GLY A 15 0.69 -0.80 12.72
N MET A 16 -0.03 -1.11 11.65
CA MET A 16 -0.20 -2.50 11.20
C MET A 16 1.14 -3.12 10.81
N LYS A 17 1.96 -2.39 10.05
CA LYS A 17 3.29 -2.86 9.68
C LYS A 17 4.14 -3.11 10.93
N ASP A 18 4.13 -2.18 11.88
CA ASP A 18 4.87 -2.32 13.12
C ASP A 18 4.44 -3.56 13.89
N THR A 19 3.13 -3.76 14.04
CA THR A 19 2.59 -4.92 14.76
C THR A 19 2.96 -6.24 14.09
N VAL A 20 2.86 -6.30 12.76
CA VAL A 20 3.20 -7.51 12.02
C VAL A 20 4.68 -7.83 12.19
N GLN A 21 5.54 -6.83 12.14
CA GLN A 21 6.98 -7.03 12.31
C GLN A 21 7.37 -7.40 13.75
N MET A 22 6.58 -6.98 14.75
CA MET A 22 6.78 -7.45 16.12
C MET A 22 6.56 -8.95 16.25
N ILE A 23 5.64 -9.50 15.46
CA ILE A 23 5.29 -10.93 15.51
C ILE A 23 6.21 -11.76 14.63
N LEU A 24 6.48 -11.30 13.42
CA LEU A 24 7.19 -12.08 12.39
C LEU A 24 8.64 -11.66 12.16
N GLY A 25 9.09 -10.59 12.80
CA GLY A 25 10.40 -10.01 12.53
C GLY A 25 10.35 -9.05 11.35
N GLU A 26 11.48 -8.48 10.98
CA GLU A 26 11.55 -7.53 9.88
C GLU A 26 11.18 -8.17 8.55
N LEU A 27 10.36 -7.44 7.76
CA LEU A 27 9.88 -7.90 6.46
C LEU A 27 10.26 -6.84 5.41
N PRO A 28 11.33 -7.06 4.64
CA PRO A 28 11.80 -6.08 3.65
C PRO A 28 10.85 -5.88 2.49
N ASN A 29 9.86 -6.76 2.32
CA ASN A 29 8.84 -6.69 1.28
C ASN A 29 7.51 -6.10 1.75
N LEU A 30 7.45 -5.57 2.96
CA LEU A 30 6.25 -4.95 3.54
C LEU A 30 6.44 -3.45 3.61
N TYR A 31 5.50 -2.71 3.02
CA TYR A 31 5.53 -1.25 2.93
C TYR A 31 4.26 -0.67 3.52
N ALA A 32 4.36 0.54 4.07
CA ALA A 32 3.21 1.27 4.59
C ALA A 32 3.12 2.65 3.95
N LEU A 33 1.95 2.99 3.43
CA LEU A 33 1.63 4.30 2.89
C LEU A 33 0.42 4.86 3.62
N ALA A 34 0.39 6.19 3.80
CA ALA A 34 -0.69 6.83 4.52
C ALA A 34 -1.06 8.17 3.90
N THR A 35 -2.35 8.51 3.98
CA THR A 35 -2.82 9.87 3.76
C THR A 35 -2.92 10.54 5.12
N LEU A 36 -2.07 11.51 5.38
CA LEU A 36 -2.03 12.24 6.64
C LEU A 36 -2.79 13.56 6.51
N ARG A 37 -3.17 14.15 7.66
CA ARG A 37 -4.00 15.38 7.68
C ARG A 37 -3.35 16.56 6.97
N ASP A 38 -2.05 16.67 7.10
CA ASP A 38 -1.25 17.76 6.52
C ASP A 38 -0.41 17.29 5.33
N GLU A 39 -0.75 16.15 4.77
CA GLU A 39 -0.04 15.58 3.62
C GLU A 39 -0.39 16.37 2.36
N THR A 40 0.63 16.81 1.63
CA THR A 40 0.46 17.52 0.37
C THR A 40 0.68 16.63 -0.86
N GLU A 41 1.37 15.50 -0.68
CA GLU A 41 1.60 14.55 -1.77
C GLU A 41 0.46 13.53 -1.84
N PRO A 42 -0.21 13.37 -3.00
CA PRO A 42 -1.22 12.32 -3.14
C PRO A 42 -0.61 10.94 -2.89
N ILE A 43 -1.38 10.08 -2.21
CA ILE A 43 -0.92 8.72 -1.89
C ILE A 43 -0.60 7.92 -3.18
N THR A 44 -1.27 8.23 -4.30
CA THR A 44 -0.99 7.60 -5.58
C THR A 44 0.43 7.88 -6.07
N VAL A 45 0.98 9.06 -5.79
CA VAL A 45 2.35 9.42 -6.16
C VAL A 45 3.34 8.54 -5.40
N ALA A 46 3.13 8.38 -4.10
CA ALA A 46 3.98 7.53 -3.26
C ALA A 46 3.87 6.06 -3.70
N ALA A 47 2.66 5.60 -4.01
CA ALA A 47 2.44 4.24 -4.50
C ALA A 47 3.14 3.99 -5.82
N ARG A 48 3.06 4.92 -6.78
CA ARG A 48 3.74 4.78 -8.07
C ARG A 48 5.25 4.70 -7.89
N ARG A 49 5.79 5.49 -6.98
CA ARG A 49 7.23 5.46 -6.70
C ARG A 49 7.68 4.08 -6.24
N LEU A 50 6.90 3.43 -5.40
CA LEU A 50 7.18 2.06 -4.98
C LEU A 50 7.03 1.08 -6.13
N LEU A 51 5.90 1.14 -6.85
CA LEU A 51 5.59 0.20 -7.92
C LEU A 51 6.61 0.26 -9.04
N ASP A 52 7.07 1.44 -9.40
CA ASP A 52 8.05 1.62 -10.47
C ASP A 52 9.43 1.08 -10.08
N GLY A 53 9.69 0.93 -8.78
CA GLY A 53 10.95 0.37 -8.28
C GLY A 53 10.95 -1.15 -8.15
N PHE A 54 9.80 -1.81 -8.31
CA PHE A 54 9.70 -3.26 -8.18
C PHE A 54 10.05 -3.95 -9.50
N ALA A 55 10.49 -5.21 -9.39
CA ALA A 55 10.79 -6.01 -10.57
C ALA A 55 9.49 -6.45 -11.27
N ALA A 56 9.57 -6.67 -12.59
CA ALA A 56 8.39 -7.04 -13.38
C ALA A 56 7.79 -8.38 -12.95
N GLU A 57 8.61 -9.28 -12.44
CA GLU A 57 8.17 -10.59 -11.96
C GLU A 57 7.61 -10.58 -10.54
N ASP A 58 7.71 -9.45 -9.83
CA ASP A 58 7.17 -9.35 -8.48
C ASP A 58 5.64 -9.34 -8.49
N ALA A 59 5.03 -10.10 -7.60
CA ALA A 59 3.60 -10.02 -7.34
C ALA A 59 3.37 -8.95 -6.27
N VAL A 60 2.46 -8.01 -6.53
CA VAL A 60 2.19 -6.89 -5.64
C VAL A 60 0.76 -6.95 -5.12
N TYR A 61 0.61 -6.84 -3.82
CA TYR A 61 -0.68 -6.80 -3.14
C TYR A 61 -0.79 -5.47 -2.39
N ILE A 62 -1.82 -4.69 -2.71
CA ILE A 62 -2.12 -3.46 -1.99
C ILE A 62 -3.32 -3.73 -1.10
N VAL A 63 -3.16 -3.57 0.20
CA VAL A 63 -4.23 -3.76 1.19
C VAL A 63 -4.63 -2.40 1.72
N THR A 64 -5.89 -2.03 1.52
CA THR A 64 -6.43 -0.74 1.95
C THR A 64 -7.31 -0.89 3.19
N ASP A 65 -7.61 0.24 3.85
CA ASP A 65 -8.35 0.24 5.11
C ASP A 65 -9.84 -0.02 4.95
N VAL A 66 -10.56 0.77 4.14
CA VAL A 66 -12.01 0.66 4.00
C VAL A 66 -12.42 0.60 2.53
N MET A 67 -13.33 -0.30 2.22
CA MET A 67 -13.94 -0.37 0.89
C MET A 67 -14.73 0.90 0.61
N GLY A 68 -14.50 1.51 -0.58
CA GLY A 68 -15.17 2.75 -0.96
C GLY A 68 -14.60 3.99 -0.32
N GLY A 69 -13.59 3.87 0.57
CA GLY A 69 -12.88 5.02 1.10
C GLY A 69 -11.97 5.65 0.05
N SER A 70 -11.53 6.90 0.31
CA SER A 70 -10.71 7.64 -0.64
C SER A 70 -9.39 6.93 -0.99
N VAL A 71 -8.73 6.31 -0.01
CA VAL A 71 -7.48 5.58 -0.25
C VAL A 71 -7.73 4.39 -1.17
N ASN A 72 -8.78 3.60 -0.90
CA ASN A 72 -9.11 2.47 -1.77
C ASN A 72 -9.43 2.93 -3.19
N ASN A 73 -10.22 4.00 -3.33
CA ASN A 73 -10.60 4.53 -4.63
C ASN A 73 -9.39 5.06 -5.41
N GLU A 74 -8.47 5.73 -4.72
CA GLU A 74 -7.23 6.21 -5.34
C GLU A 74 -6.35 5.04 -5.80
N MET A 75 -6.24 3.98 -5.02
CA MET A 75 -5.48 2.80 -5.42
C MET A 75 -6.11 2.10 -6.62
N LEU A 76 -7.45 2.09 -6.73
CA LEU A 76 -8.13 1.55 -7.89
C LEU A 76 -7.71 2.23 -9.20
N THR A 77 -7.38 3.52 -9.16
CA THR A 77 -6.96 4.25 -10.36
C THR A 77 -5.62 3.78 -10.91
N LEU A 78 -4.83 3.08 -10.11
CA LEU A 78 -3.52 2.57 -10.52
C LEU A 78 -3.59 1.25 -11.28
N LEU A 79 -4.67 0.48 -11.11
CA LEU A 79 -4.75 -0.87 -11.65
C LEU A 79 -4.58 -0.94 -13.18
N PRO A 80 -5.14 -0.02 -13.99
CA PRO A 80 -4.94 -0.08 -15.43
C PRO A 80 -3.47 0.08 -15.86
N GLU A 81 -2.67 0.81 -15.07
CA GLU A 81 -1.25 1.02 -15.35
C GLU A 81 -0.37 -0.12 -14.81
N TYR A 82 -0.86 -0.82 -13.79
CA TYR A 82 -0.11 -1.88 -13.09
C TYR A 82 -0.96 -3.15 -13.01
N PRO A 83 -1.13 -3.87 -14.13
CA PRO A 83 -2.07 -5.00 -14.18
C PRO A 83 -1.67 -6.17 -13.29
N ALA A 84 -0.42 -6.24 -12.83
CA ALA A 84 0.04 -7.30 -11.93
C ALA A 84 -0.30 -7.02 -10.46
N VAL A 85 -0.89 -5.86 -10.15
CA VAL A 85 -1.24 -5.47 -8.78
C VAL A 85 -2.60 -6.05 -8.41
N HIS A 86 -2.68 -6.62 -7.20
CA HIS A 86 -3.93 -7.09 -6.60
C HIS A 86 -4.33 -6.13 -5.51
N LEU A 87 -5.57 -5.67 -5.53
CA LEU A 87 -6.10 -4.73 -4.54
C LEU A 87 -7.06 -5.47 -3.61
N ILE A 88 -6.81 -5.36 -2.30
CA ILE A 88 -7.60 -5.98 -1.25
C ILE A 88 -7.99 -4.89 -0.25
N CYS A 89 -9.25 -4.81 0.14
CA CYS A 89 -9.70 -3.85 1.13
C CYS A 89 -10.10 -4.54 2.43
N GLY A 90 -10.11 -3.78 3.54
CA GLY A 90 -10.49 -4.30 4.85
C GLY A 90 -9.31 -4.70 5.72
N MET A 91 -8.33 -3.85 5.76
CA MET A 91 -7.13 -4.05 6.58
C MET A 91 -7.44 -4.27 8.07
#